data_de222c6e1a0ec6a9277a4ba83e30cd6c
#
_entry.id   de222c6e1a0ec6a9277a4ba83e30cd6c
#
_cell.length_a   1.000
_cell.length_b   1.000
_cell.length_c   1.000
_cell.angle_alpha   90.00
_cell.angle_beta   90.00
_cell.angle_gamma   90.00
#
_symmetry.space_group_name_H-M   'P 1'
#
loop_
_entity.id
_entity.type
_entity.pdbx_description
1 polymer ?
#
loop_
_entity_poly.entity_id
_entity_poly.type
_entity_poly.pdbx_seq_one_letter_code
_entity_poly.pdbx_strand_id
1 'polypeptide(L)'
;MQRSSLPSRDKHTIEASVTIQRPVEKVFEFYRNFKNLPSFLGDVMAIEQIGPSTSRWTIQGPLGIRANWTIKVTEERTNELIRYETVTLPGLRTYWEVHFAPGSEAGEMEVREVMKAPLGRLGRAALSLIGKFPAEEVSANLHRLKEVIETGSVTDTRYSVAGKFAQRLNQH
;
A
#
# COMPACT_ATOMS: atom_id res chain seq x y z
N MET A 1 -22.88 -0.14 -35.08
CA MET A 1 -23.00 -0.13 -33.60
C MET A 1 -21.86 -0.92 -33.01
N GLN A 2 -20.76 -0.24 -32.64
CA GLN A 2 -19.66 -0.88 -31.92
C GLN A 2 -20.02 -0.87 -30.44
N ARG A 3 -20.20 -2.05 -29.86
CA ARG A 3 -20.29 -2.23 -28.41
C ARG A 3 -18.89 -2.02 -27.83
N SER A 4 -18.70 -0.90 -27.16
CA SER A 4 -17.54 -0.67 -26.29
C SER A 4 -17.57 -1.72 -25.17
N SER A 5 -16.72 -2.74 -25.28
CA SER A 5 -16.50 -3.70 -24.20
C SER A 5 -15.72 -2.98 -23.11
N LEU A 6 -16.38 -2.72 -21.99
CA LEU A 6 -15.71 -2.36 -20.75
C LEU A 6 -14.67 -3.46 -20.44
N PRO A 7 -13.44 -3.08 -20.05
CA PRO A 7 -12.44 -4.07 -19.64
C PRO A 7 -13.03 -4.87 -18.47
N SER A 8 -13.04 -6.20 -18.60
CA SER A 8 -13.47 -7.09 -17.53
C SER A 8 -12.57 -6.80 -16.31
N ARG A 9 -13.18 -6.38 -15.19
CA ARG A 9 -12.48 -6.31 -13.91
C ARG A 9 -11.90 -7.69 -13.63
N ASP A 10 -10.58 -7.76 -13.69
CA ASP A 10 -9.85 -9.00 -13.41
C ASP A 10 -10.16 -9.41 -11.96
N LYS A 11 -10.75 -10.59 -11.78
CA LYS A 11 -11.33 -11.06 -10.50
C LYS A 11 -10.27 -11.25 -9.38
N HIS A 12 -9.02 -10.96 -9.67
CA HIS A 12 -7.86 -11.12 -8.78
C HIS A 12 -7.20 -9.79 -8.37
N THR A 13 -7.78 -8.68 -8.75
CA THR A 13 -7.26 -7.34 -8.48
C THR A 13 -7.98 -6.72 -7.29
N ILE A 14 -7.22 -6.20 -6.33
CA ILE A 14 -7.69 -5.36 -5.24
C ILE A 14 -7.30 -3.93 -5.57
N GLU A 15 -8.25 -3.01 -5.45
CA GLU A 15 -8.05 -1.61 -5.78
C GLU A 15 -8.71 -0.72 -4.73
N ALA A 16 -8.01 0.31 -4.30
CA ALA A 16 -8.53 1.37 -3.45
C ALA A 16 -7.91 2.71 -3.84
N SER A 17 -8.60 3.80 -3.53
CA SER A 17 -8.09 5.16 -3.74
C SER A 17 -8.42 6.08 -2.58
N VAL A 18 -7.66 7.16 -2.48
CA VAL A 18 -7.87 8.25 -1.51
C VAL A 18 -7.52 9.59 -2.13
N THR A 19 -8.30 10.62 -1.81
CA THR A 19 -8.00 12.01 -2.17
C THR A 19 -7.24 12.69 -1.04
N ILE A 20 -6.11 13.31 -1.36
CA ILE A 20 -5.21 13.99 -0.41
C ILE A 20 -5.14 15.48 -0.79
N GLN A 21 -5.29 16.36 0.22
CA GLN A 21 -5.25 17.81 0.09
C GLN A 21 -3.79 18.31 0.12
N ARG A 22 -2.98 17.85 -0.82
CA ARG A 22 -1.58 18.26 -1.01
C ARG A 22 -1.20 18.14 -2.49
N PRO A 23 -0.20 18.91 -2.94
CA PRO A 23 0.34 18.77 -4.30
C PRO A 23 0.88 17.37 -4.57
N VAL A 24 0.70 16.88 -5.81
CA VAL A 24 1.12 15.54 -6.22
C VAL A 24 2.62 15.30 -5.97
N GLU A 25 3.46 16.30 -6.16
CA GLU A 25 4.91 16.23 -5.95
C GLU A 25 5.25 15.85 -4.50
N LYS A 26 4.53 16.44 -3.54
CA LYS A 26 4.74 16.16 -2.10
C LYS A 26 4.36 14.73 -1.73
N VAL A 27 3.24 14.27 -2.26
CA VAL A 27 2.74 12.92 -1.97
C VAL A 27 3.61 11.87 -2.66
N PHE A 28 4.00 12.11 -3.91
CA PHE A 28 4.90 11.25 -4.66
C PHE A 28 6.27 11.12 -3.98
N GLU A 29 6.91 12.23 -3.62
CA GLU A 29 8.20 12.24 -2.93
C GLU A 29 8.13 11.53 -1.57
N PHE A 30 7.04 11.69 -0.84
CA PHE A 30 6.84 10.98 0.43
C PHE A 30 6.73 9.47 0.19
N TYR A 31 5.93 9.04 -0.79
CA TYR A 31 5.69 7.61 -1.06
C TYR A 31 6.92 6.93 -1.66
N ARG A 32 7.62 7.56 -2.62
CA ARG A 32 8.80 6.97 -3.26
C ARG A 32 9.95 6.67 -2.30
N ASN A 33 10.06 7.43 -1.22
CA ASN A 33 10.98 7.11 -0.14
C ASN A 33 10.38 6.02 0.75
N PHE A 34 10.67 4.77 0.42
CA PHE A 34 10.11 3.61 1.12
C PHE A 34 10.40 3.58 2.63
N LYS A 35 11.39 4.34 3.13
CA LYS A 35 11.61 4.51 4.57
C LYS A 35 10.43 5.18 5.28
N ASN A 36 9.58 5.91 4.55
CA ASN A 36 8.38 6.53 5.10
C ASN A 36 7.19 5.55 5.20
N LEU A 37 7.18 4.47 4.42
CA LEU A 37 6.02 3.56 4.31
C LEU A 37 5.63 2.90 5.64
N PRO A 38 6.56 2.52 6.55
CA PRO A 38 6.17 2.01 7.87
C PRO A 38 5.35 2.98 8.70
N SER A 39 5.37 4.28 8.40
CA SER A 39 4.59 5.29 9.11
C SER A 39 3.07 5.19 8.86
N PHE A 40 2.64 4.48 7.81
CA PHE A 40 1.22 4.31 7.48
C PHE A 40 0.82 2.89 7.09
N LEU A 41 1.73 2.03 6.61
CA LEU A 41 1.43 0.62 6.33
C LEU A 41 1.24 -0.15 7.63
N GLY A 42 0.11 -0.83 7.77
CA GLY A 42 -0.32 -1.42 9.04
C GLY A 42 0.53 -2.57 9.54
N ASP A 43 1.11 -3.34 8.64
CA ASP A 43 1.87 -4.57 8.95
C ASP A 43 3.37 -4.46 8.69
N VAL A 44 3.83 -3.39 8.04
CA VAL A 44 5.26 -3.16 7.75
C VAL A 44 5.94 -2.51 8.94
N MET A 45 6.88 -3.20 9.56
CA MET A 45 7.58 -2.74 10.77
C MET A 45 8.87 -1.99 10.46
N ALA A 46 9.59 -2.40 9.42
CA ALA A 46 10.85 -1.78 8.99
C ALA A 46 11.09 -2.02 7.50
N ILE A 47 11.81 -1.10 6.88
CA ILE A 47 12.28 -1.22 5.50
C ILE A 47 13.77 -0.86 5.46
N GLU A 48 14.55 -1.76 4.87
CA GLU A 48 15.99 -1.60 4.64
C GLU A 48 16.26 -1.59 3.13
N GLN A 49 16.93 -0.54 2.65
CA GLN A 49 17.39 -0.49 1.25
C GLN A 49 18.60 -1.42 1.09
N ILE A 50 18.49 -2.43 0.21
CA ILE A 50 19.54 -3.43 -0.04
C ILE A 50 20.12 -3.37 -1.45
N GLY A 51 19.63 -2.49 -2.29
CA GLY A 51 20.11 -2.24 -3.65
C GLY A 51 19.44 -1.00 -4.26
N PRO A 52 19.82 -0.58 -5.47
CA PRO A 52 19.30 0.64 -6.09
C PRO A 52 17.77 0.67 -6.23
N SER A 53 17.16 -0.47 -6.53
CA SER A 53 15.70 -0.62 -6.68
C SER A 53 15.11 -1.71 -5.79
N THR A 54 15.89 -2.21 -4.82
CA THR A 54 15.53 -3.38 -4.02
C THR A 54 15.62 -3.05 -2.54
N SER A 55 14.58 -3.43 -1.80
CA SER A 55 14.48 -3.26 -0.35
C SER A 55 14.01 -4.53 0.33
N ARG A 56 14.40 -4.69 1.59
CA ARG A 56 13.94 -5.74 2.49
C ARG A 56 12.91 -5.14 3.44
N TRP A 57 11.73 -5.75 3.48
CA TRP A 57 10.64 -5.33 4.34
C TRP A 57 10.43 -6.35 5.44
N THR A 58 10.42 -5.90 6.69
CA THR A 58 10.03 -6.72 7.84
C THR A 58 8.53 -6.53 8.05
N ILE A 59 7.77 -7.59 7.82
CA ILE A 59 6.30 -7.60 7.94
C ILE A 59 5.93 -8.43 9.16
N GLN A 60 5.01 -7.93 9.95
CA GLN A 60 4.44 -8.65 11.08
C GLN A 60 3.03 -9.12 10.76
N GLY A 61 2.87 -10.43 10.70
CA GLY A 61 1.59 -11.10 10.50
C GLY A 61 0.84 -11.38 11.80
N PRO A 62 -0.23 -12.19 11.73
CA PRO A 62 -0.98 -12.65 12.89
C PRO A 62 -0.09 -13.31 13.93
N LEU A 63 -0.49 -13.23 15.20
CA LEU A 63 0.23 -13.83 16.34
C LEU A 63 1.66 -13.32 16.53
N GLY A 64 2.00 -12.15 15.96
CA GLY A 64 3.33 -11.55 16.07
C GLY A 64 4.41 -12.20 15.22
N ILE A 65 4.06 -13.12 14.33
CA ILE A 65 5.02 -13.77 13.42
C ILE A 65 5.57 -12.74 12.46
N ARG A 66 6.90 -12.64 12.40
CA ARG A 66 7.61 -11.72 11.49
C ARG A 66 8.17 -12.48 10.30
N ALA A 67 8.05 -11.87 9.12
CA ALA A 67 8.63 -12.35 7.88
C ALA A 67 9.39 -11.24 7.19
N ASN A 68 10.48 -11.59 6.51
CA ASN A 68 11.23 -10.65 5.67
C ASN A 68 10.87 -10.89 4.20
N TRP A 69 10.42 -9.83 3.55
CA TRP A 69 10.07 -9.85 2.13
C TRP A 69 11.05 -8.96 1.35
N THR A 70 11.46 -9.45 0.20
CA THR A 70 12.25 -8.65 -0.73
C THR A 70 11.32 -8.02 -1.74
N ILE A 71 11.39 -6.70 -1.84
CA ILE A 71 10.58 -5.88 -2.73
C ILE A 71 11.49 -5.24 -3.76
N LYS A 72 11.09 -5.31 -5.03
CA LYS A 72 11.78 -4.68 -6.15
C LYS A 72 10.88 -3.66 -6.82
N VAL A 73 11.34 -2.42 -6.94
CA VAL A 73 10.71 -1.41 -7.80
C VAL A 73 11.03 -1.75 -9.25
N THR A 74 9.99 -1.93 -10.07
CA THR A 74 10.10 -2.31 -11.48
C THR A 74 9.88 -1.15 -12.43
N GLU A 75 9.14 -0.14 -12.01
CA GLU A 75 8.90 1.08 -12.77
C GLU A 75 8.65 2.27 -11.83
N GLU A 76 9.21 3.41 -12.16
CA GLU A 76 8.93 4.68 -11.49
C GLU A 76 8.78 5.77 -12.56
N ARG A 77 7.63 6.43 -12.57
CA ARG A 77 7.38 7.65 -13.35
C ARG A 77 7.03 8.80 -12.41
N THR A 78 7.85 9.81 -12.41
CA THR A 78 7.74 10.95 -11.50
C THR A 78 6.34 11.54 -11.49
N ASN A 79 5.74 11.65 -10.31
CA ASN A 79 4.40 12.19 -10.06
C ASN A 79 3.24 11.42 -10.72
N GLU A 80 3.49 10.22 -11.26
CA GLU A 80 2.48 9.44 -11.98
C GLU A 80 2.33 8.02 -11.46
N LEU A 81 3.44 7.28 -11.27
CA LEU A 81 3.38 5.84 -11.06
C LEU A 81 4.60 5.30 -10.31
N ILE A 82 4.35 4.39 -9.38
CA ILE A 82 5.37 3.50 -8.82
C ILE A 82 4.84 2.07 -8.95
N ARG A 83 5.60 1.17 -9.61
CA ARG A 83 5.33 -0.26 -9.63
C ARG A 83 6.38 -1.00 -8.85
N TYR A 84 5.96 -1.96 -8.07
CA TYR A 84 6.87 -2.84 -7.34
C TYR A 84 6.29 -4.25 -7.21
N GLU A 85 7.16 -5.21 -6.96
CA GLU A 85 6.78 -6.61 -6.80
C GLU A 85 7.51 -7.26 -5.63
N THR A 86 6.89 -8.29 -5.06
CA THR A 86 7.56 -9.19 -4.13
C THR A 86 8.33 -10.24 -4.90
N VAL A 87 9.60 -10.48 -4.53
CA VAL A 87 10.48 -11.46 -5.20
C VAL A 87 10.89 -12.61 -4.29
N THR A 88 10.30 -12.72 -3.10
CA THR A 88 10.78 -13.61 -2.03
C THR A 88 10.52 -15.10 -2.30
N LEU A 89 9.43 -15.46 -2.96
CA LEU A 89 9.05 -16.86 -3.20
C LEU A 89 8.67 -17.09 -4.66
N PRO A 90 9.29 -18.06 -5.33
CA PRO A 90 8.86 -18.48 -6.67
C PRO A 90 7.36 -18.89 -6.65
N GLY A 91 6.57 -18.35 -7.57
CA GLY A 91 5.15 -18.65 -7.70
C GLY A 91 4.20 -17.86 -6.79
N LEU A 92 4.72 -17.07 -5.85
CA LEU A 92 3.93 -16.21 -4.95
C LEU A 92 4.28 -14.73 -5.12
N ARG A 93 4.44 -14.27 -6.36
CA ARG A 93 4.69 -12.86 -6.64
C ARG A 93 3.42 -12.03 -6.47
N THR A 94 3.50 -10.98 -5.70
CA THR A 94 2.47 -9.94 -5.60
C THR A 94 2.96 -8.71 -6.33
N TYR A 95 2.10 -8.14 -7.17
CA TYR A 95 2.39 -6.94 -7.95
C TYR A 95 1.57 -5.79 -7.41
N TRP A 96 2.21 -4.64 -7.30
CA TRP A 96 1.63 -3.41 -6.81
C TRP A 96 1.83 -2.30 -7.81
N GLU A 97 0.79 -1.53 -8.02
CA GLU A 97 0.83 -0.28 -8.79
C GLU A 97 0.25 0.83 -7.92
N VAL A 98 0.99 1.91 -7.77
CA VAL A 98 0.54 3.11 -7.07
C VAL A 98 0.49 4.23 -8.09
N HIS A 99 -0.73 4.69 -8.40
CA HIS A 99 -0.98 5.76 -9.35
C HIS A 99 -1.20 7.08 -8.61
N PHE A 100 -0.62 8.12 -9.13
CA PHE A 100 -0.73 9.49 -8.63
C PHE A 100 -1.35 10.35 -9.73
N ALA A 101 -2.43 11.05 -9.44
CA ALA A 101 -3.13 11.89 -10.41
C ALA A 101 -3.68 13.15 -9.74
N PRO A 102 -3.87 14.27 -10.50
CA PRO A 102 -4.62 15.40 -10.00
C PRO A 102 -6.02 14.97 -9.52
N GLY A 103 -6.47 15.54 -8.41
CA GLY A 103 -7.84 15.35 -7.91
C GLY A 103 -8.87 16.13 -8.73
N SER A 104 -10.13 16.06 -8.30
CA SER A 104 -11.22 16.79 -8.94
C SER A 104 -11.21 18.29 -8.66
N GLU A 105 -10.61 18.70 -7.55
CA GLU A 105 -10.51 20.09 -7.12
C GLU A 105 -9.06 20.58 -7.14
N ALA A 106 -8.90 21.90 -7.24
CA ALA A 106 -7.57 22.52 -7.22
C ALA A 106 -6.85 22.25 -5.87
N GLY A 107 -5.59 21.80 -5.95
CA GLY A 107 -4.78 21.50 -4.78
C GLY A 107 -5.02 20.11 -4.19
N GLU A 108 -5.90 19.32 -4.81
CA GLU A 108 -6.11 17.90 -4.48
C GLU A 108 -5.35 16.98 -5.42
N MET A 109 -5.02 15.82 -4.91
CA MET A 109 -4.51 14.71 -5.72
C MET A 109 -5.17 13.39 -5.30
N GLU A 110 -5.23 12.44 -6.21
CA GLU A 110 -5.68 11.08 -5.94
C GLU A 110 -4.49 10.13 -5.92
N VAL A 111 -4.41 9.29 -4.89
CA VAL A 111 -3.57 8.10 -4.85
C VAL A 111 -4.47 6.89 -5.04
N ARG A 112 -4.19 6.08 -6.06
CA ARG A 112 -4.90 4.84 -6.33
C ARG A 112 -3.91 3.69 -6.27
N GLU A 113 -4.18 2.73 -5.43
CA GLU A 113 -3.36 1.54 -5.22
C GLU A 113 -4.06 0.31 -5.81
N VAL A 114 -3.31 -0.46 -6.61
CA VAL A 114 -3.79 -1.67 -7.27
C VAL A 114 -2.87 -2.82 -6.89
N MET A 115 -3.42 -3.85 -6.26
CA MET A 115 -2.69 -5.06 -5.91
C MET A 115 -3.19 -6.23 -6.75
N LYS A 116 -2.25 -6.96 -7.35
CA LYS A 116 -2.50 -8.21 -8.07
C LYS A 116 -1.76 -9.34 -7.36
N ALA A 117 -2.51 -10.30 -6.83
CA ALA A 117 -1.96 -11.48 -6.19
C ALA A 117 -2.38 -12.75 -6.94
N PRO A 118 -1.50 -13.75 -7.10
CA PRO A 118 -1.78 -14.96 -7.88
C PRO A 118 -2.76 -15.92 -7.21
N LEU A 119 -3.18 -15.65 -5.98
CA LEU A 119 -3.89 -16.60 -5.11
C LEU A 119 -5.38 -16.77 -5.41
N GLY A 120 -5.96 -16.05 -6.36
CA GLY A 120 -7.35 -16.20 -6.73
C GLY A 120 -8.36 -16.17 -5.57
N ARG A 121 -9.54 -16.77 -5.78
CA ARG A 121 -10.60 -16.83 -4.76
C ARG A 121 -10.23 -17.70 -3.56
N LEU A 122 -9.54 -18.82 -3.81
CA LEU A 122 -9.10 -19.75 -2.74
C LEU A 122 -8.03 -19.12 -1.85
N GLY A 123 -7.10 -18.37 -2.41
CA GLY A 123 -6.09 -17.67 -1.64
C GLY A 123 -6.68 -16.58 -0.76
N ARG A 124 -7.69 -15.83 -1.23
CA ARG A 124 -8.41 -14.85 -0.41
C ARG A 124 -9.19 -15.49 0.74
N ALA A 125 -9.83 -16.63 0.48
CA ALA A 125 -10.52 -17.37 1.52
C ALA A 125 -9.53 -17.88 2.58
N ALA A 126 -8.36 -18.40 2.16
CA ALA A 126 -7.32 -18.83 3.09
C ALA A 126 -6.77 -17.66 3.92
N LEU A 127 -6.56 -16.48 3.33
CA LEU A 127 -6.12 -15.28 4.05
C LEU A 127 -7.16 -14.80 5.06
N SER A 128 -8.45 -14.84 4.73
CA SER A 128 -9.51 -14.44 5.66
C SER A 128 -9.58 -15.36 6.89
N LEU A 129 -9.27 -16.65 6.73
CA LEU A 129 -9.23 -17.60 7.85
C LEU A 129 -8.13 -17.27 8.87
N ILE A 130 -7.07 -16.59 8.46
CA ILE A 130 -5.99 -16.14 9.34
C ILE A 130 -6.11 -14.66 9.70
N GLY A 131 -7.28 -14.04 9.49
CA GLY A 131 -7.54 -12.64 9.83
C GLY A 131 -6.90 -11.62 8.88
N LYS A 132 -6.56 -12.01 7.66
CA LYS A 132 -6.09 -11.11 6.60
C LYS A 132 -7.21 -10.71 5.66
N PHE A 133 -7.44 -9.41 5.53
CA PHE A 133 -8.47 -8.80 4.69
C PHE A 133 -7.81 -7.79 3.74
N PRO A 134 -7.24 -8.24 2.61
CA PRO A 134 -6.38 -7.39 1.77
C PRO A 134 -7.05 -6.11 1.25
N ALA A 135 -8.33 -6.16 0.90
CA ALA A 135 -9.04 -4.98 0.41
C ALA A 135 -9.21 -3.92 1.50
N GLU A 136 -9.58 -4.33 2.70
CA GLU A 136 -9.75 -3.48 3.86
C GLU A 136 -8.41 -2.95 4.36
N GLU A 137 -7.35 -3.77 4.31
CA GLU A 137 -5.99 -3.38 4.67
C GLU A 137 -5.45 -2.30 3.73
N VAL A 138 -5.62 -2.46 2.40
CA VAL A 138 -5.21 -1.44 1.41
C VAL A 138 -5.97 -0.14 1.63
N SER A 139 -7.27 -0.20 1.83
CA SER A 139 -8.09 0.99 2.10
C SER A 139 -7.67 1.71 3.38
N ALA A 140 -7.44 0.97 4.47
CA ALA A 140 -6.97 1.54 5.73
C ALA A 140 -5.56 2.15 5.62
N ASN A 141 -4.66 1.50 4.86
CA ASN A 141 -3.33 2.03 4.60
C ASN A 141 -3.39 3.38 3.85
N LEU A 142 -4.23 3.49 2.82
CA LEU A 142 -4.42 4.75 2.08
C LEU A 142 -5.04 5.84 2.96
N HIS A 143 -5.98 5.49 3.84
CA HIS A 143 -6.53 6.43 4.81
C HIS A 143 -5.44 6.95 5.75
N ARG A 144 -4.57 6.09 6.28
CA ARG A 144 -3.42 6.51 7.10
C ARG A 144 -2.38 7.32 6.32
N LEU A 145 -2.16 7.00 5.03
CA LEU A 145 -1.32 7.84 4.15
C LEU A 145 -1.85 9.26 4.09
N LYS A 146 -3.16 9.43 3.88
CA LYS A 146 -3.81 10.75 3.92
C LYS A 146 -3.59 11.44 5.26
N GLU A 147 -3.85 10.75 6.37
CA GLU A 147 -3.67 11.33 7.70
C GLU A 147 -2.24 11.82 7.94
N VAL A 148 -1.23 10.97 7.67
CA VAL A 148 0.17 11.32 7.94
C VAL A 148 0.65 12.49 7.06
N ILE A 149 0.22 12.55 5.81
CA ILE A 149 0.60 13.62 4.89
C ILE A 149 -0.11 14.94 5.23
N GLU A 150 -1.38 14.90 5.60
CA GLU A 150 -2.15 16.11 5.89
C GLU A 150 -1.91 16.64 7.30
N THR A 151 -1.70 15.78 8.29
CA THR A 151 -1.64 16.13 9.71
C THR A 151 -0.32 15.80 10.40
N GLY A 152 0.54 14.97 9.79
CA GLY A 152 1.78 14.49 10.39
C GLY A 152 1.61 13.35 11.39
N SER A 153 0.39 12.87 11.64
CA SER A 153 0.11 11.81 12.60
C SER A 153 -0.95 10.84 12.08
N VAL A 154 -0.94 9.61 12.61
CA VAL A 154 -1.91 8.56 12.28
C VAL A 154 -2.75 8.25 13.50
N THR A 155 -4.07 8.23 13.34
CA THR A 155 -5.05 7.88 14.36
C THR A 155 -5.79 6.58 14.04
N ASP A 156 -5.88 6.21 12.77
CA ASP A 156 -6.56 4.98 12.32
C ASP A 156 -5.70 3.75 12.62
N THR A 157 -6.15 2.92 13.55
CA THR A 157 -5.48 1.68 13.96
C THR A 157 -6.08 0.42 13.33
N ARG A 158 -7.10 0.56 12.49
CA ARG A 158 -7.78 -0.58 11.86
C ARG A 158 -6.84 -1.35 10.95
N TYR A 159 -6.95 -2.67 10.95
CA TYR A 159 -6.14 -3.55 10.10
C TYR A 159 -4.63 -3.28 10.20
N SER A 160 -4.15 -3.01 11.41
CA SER A 160 -2.74 -2.80 11.70
C SER A 160 -2.27 -3.72 12.82
N VAL A 161 -0.95 -3.86 12.93
CA VAL A 161 -0.35 -4.55 14.08
C VAL A 161 -0.76 -3.84 15.37
N ALA A 162 -1.19 -4.62 16.35
CA ALA A 162 -1.63 -4.11 17.64
C ALA A 162 -0.56 -3.20 18.27
N GLY A 163 -0.97 -2.00 18.68
CA GLY A 163 -0.11 -1.02 19.31
C GLY A 163 0.79 -0.21 18.39
N LYS A 164 0.88 -0.55 17.09
CA LYS A 164 1.79 0.13 16.16
C LYS A 164 1.54 1.65 16.06
N PHE A 165 0.29 2.06 16.03
CA PHE A 165 -0.11 3.47 15.93
C PHE A 165 -0.66 4.06 17.24
N ALA A 166 -0.78 3.24 18.29
CA ALA A 166 -1.37 3.67 19.57
C ALA A 166 -0.43 4.55 20.43
N GLN A 167 0.87 4.56 20.17
CA GLN A 167 1.87 5.21 21.03
C GLN A 167 1.97 6.73 20.90
N ARG A 168 1.25 7.36 19.95
CA ARG A 168 1.30 8.81 19.75
C ARG A 168 0.22 9.60 20.46
N LEU A 169 -0.74 8.94 21.09
CA LEU A 169 -1.83 9.62 21.84
C LEU A 169 -1.43 10.08 23.26
N ASN A 170 -0.24 9.70 23.75
CA ASN A 170 0.21 9.99 25.12
C ASN A 170 1.35 11.02 25.21
N GLN A 171 1.61 11.79 24.18
CA GLN A 171 2.61 12.88 24.22
C GLN A 171 1.94 14.24 23.97
N HIS A 172 1.10 14.63 24.93
CA HIS A 172 0.71 16.03 25.15
C HIS A 172 0.55 16.26 26.65
#